data_5b04c1f0805f29810d3bd6cd92c1fad4
#
_entry.id   5b04c1f0805f29810d3bd6cd92c1fad4
#
_cell.length_a   1.000
_cell.length_b   1.000
_cell.length_c   1.000
_cell.angle_alpha   90.00
_cell.angle_beta   90.00
_cell.angle_gamma   90.00
#
_symmetry.space_group_name_H-M   'P 1'
#
loop_
_entity.id
_entity.type
_entity.pdbx_description
1 polymer ?
#
loop_
_entity_poly.entity_id
_entity_poly.type
_entity_poly.pdbx_seq_one_letter_code
_entity_poly.pdbx_strand_id
1 'polypeptide(L)'
;MKKILLVLLALMVPTLAHAWNQRPNQPDTVCAAFMPYGKIADTQKHDTTPLCRQGYFIMHDNAAKEPLWAAWDITPQHVNGCVARSNAFVADAALPADKRSAPSDYAASGYDQGHIANDAHQSWDQQVEYESF
;
A
#
# COMPACT_ATOMS: atom_id res chain seq x y z
N MET A 1 -24.15 6.37 -58.63
CA MET A 1 -23.14 6.90 -57.73
C MET A 1 -23.36 6.25 -56.36
N LYS A 2 -22.56 5.24 -55.98
CA LYS A 2 -22.65 4.51 -54.70
C LYS A 2 -21.84 5.27 -53.65
N LYS A 3 -22.50 5.77 -52.61
CA LYS A 3 -21.81 6.38 -51.43
C LYS A 3 -21.29 5.27 -50.54
N ILE A 4 -19.94 5.17 -50.43
CA ILE A 4 -19.28 4.28 -49.49
C ILE A 4 -19.27 4.98 -48.14
N LEU A 5 -19.98 4.41 -47.17
CA LEU A 5 -20.00 4.87 -45.78
C LEU A 5 -18.80 4.19 -45.09
N LEU A 6 -17.73 4.94 -44.84
CA LEU A 6 -16.59 4.50 -44.03
C LEU A 6 -17.00 4.53 -42.55
N VAL A 7 -17.22 3.36 -41.97
CA VAL A 7 -17.42 3.23 -40.53
C VAL A 7 -16.03 3.16 -39.90
N LEU A 8 -15.59 4.25 -39.28
CA LEU A 8 -14.38 4.26 -38.44
C LEU A 8 -14.69 3.52 -37.12
N LEU A 9 -14.23 2.28 -37.06
CA LEU A 9 -14.24 1.51 -35.84
C LEU A 9 -13.12 2.05 -34.92
N ALA A 10 -13.47 2.91 -33.96
CA ALA A 10 -12.56 3.37 -32.91
C ALA A 10 -12.26 2.18 -31.97
N LEU A 11 -11.12 1.54 -32.16
CA LEU A 11 -10.58 0.59 -31.18
C LEU A 11 -10.29 1.33 -29.88
N MET A 12 -11.18 1.21 -28.90
CA MET A 12 -10.87 1.57 -27.52
C MET A 12 -9.79 0.63 -27.01
N VAL A 13 -8.55 1.06 -27.05
CA VAL A 13 -7.45 0.41 -26.32
C VAL A 13 -7.69 0.76 -24.86
N PRO A 14 -7.98 -0.21 -23.99
CA PRO A 14 -8.02 0.08 -22.56
C PRO A 14 -6.63 0.55 -22.14
N THR A 15 -6.54 1.77 -21.66
CA THR A 15 -5.30 2.32 -21.12
C THR A 15 -4.95 1.51 -19.87
N LEU A 16 -3.88 0.73 -19.93
CA LEU A 16 -3.29 -0.03 -18.81
C LEU A 16 -2.70 0.88 -17.71
N ALA A 17 -3.08 2.15 -17.68
CA ALA A 17 -2.48 3.17 -16.83
C ALA A 17 -2.93 3.15 -15.36
N HIS A 18 -3.68 2.14 -14.89
CA HIS A 18 -4.27 2.16 -13.53
C HIS A 18 -3.83 1.01 -12.61
N ALA A 19 -2.87 0.17 -13.01
CA ALA A 19 -2.44 -0.96 -12.15
C ALA A 19 -1.55 -0.53 -10.97
N TRP A 20 -0.87 0.60 -11.06
CA TRP A 20 0.12 1.06 -10.08
C TRP A 20 -0.45 1.73 -8.82
N ASN A 21 -1.73 2.09 -8.81
CA ASN A 21 -2.36 2.80 -7.70
C ASN A 21 -3.12 1.89 -6.73
N GLN A 22 -2.92 0.59 -6.82
CA GLN A 22 -3.58 -0.38 -5.96
C GLN A 22 -2.61 -0.89 -4.91
N ARG A 23 -3.09 -1.04 -3.68
CA ARG A 23 -2.39 -1.68 -2.56
C ARG A 23 -3.07 -3.01 -2.27
N PRO A 24 -2.87 -4.03 -3.11
CA PRO A 24 -3.52 -5.31 -2.92
C PRO A 24 -3.00 -5.98 -1.65
N ASN A 25 -3.89 -6.59 -0.89
CA ASN A 25 -3.49 -7.45 0.20
C ASN A 25 -2.89 -8.73 -0.38
N GLN A 26 -1.63 -9.01 -0.06
CA GLN A 26 -0.91 -10.19 -0.55
C GLN A 26 -1.32 -11.43 0.25
N PRO A 27 -1.13 -12.65 -0.28
CA PRO A 27 -1.29 -13.88 0.50
C PRO A 27 -0.38 -13.90 1.74
N ASP A 28 -0.84 -14.48 2.83
CA ASP A 28 -0.08 -14.61 4.09
C ASP A 28 1.30 -15.26 3.91
N THR A 29 1.46 -16.10 2.88
CA THR A 29 2.74 -16.74 2.54
C THR A 29 3.82 -15.74 2.14
N VAL A 30 3.47 -14.59 1.55
CA VAL A 30 4.42 -13.52 1.23
C VAL A 30 4.91 -12.88 2.51
N CYS A 31 4.01 -12.54 3.42
CA CYS A 31 4.34 -11.87 4.66
C CYS A 31 4.96 -12.76 5.72
N ALA A 32 4.85 -14.08 5.60
CA ALA A 32 5.52 -15.01 6.52
C ALA A 32 7.03 -14.80 6.55
N ALA A 33 7.64 -14.36 5.45
CA ALA A 33 9.07 -14.03 5.38
C ALA A 33 9.48 -12.90 6.34
N PHE A 34 8.59 -11.93 6.58
CA PHE A 34 8.84 -10.80 7.49
C PHE A 34 8.64 -11.16 8.97
N MET A 35 8.09 -12.33 9.24
CA MET A 35 7.71 -12.78 10.59
C MET A 35 8.26 -14.19 10.89
N PRO A 36 9.57 -14.40 10.89
CA PRO A 36 10.16 -15.74 11.05
C PRO A 36 9.82 -16.40 12.40
N TYR A 37 9.40 -15.64 13.38
CA TYR A 37 8.98 -16.11 14.70
C TYR A 37 7.45 -16.07 14.90
N GLY A 38 6.69 -15.83 13.82
CA GLY A 38 5.24 -15.69 13.85
C GLY A 38 4.75 -14.28 14.18
N LYS A 39 3.42 -14.14 14.24
CA LYS A 39 2.77 -12.86 14.57
C LYS A 39 2.93 -12.51 16.05
N ILE A 40 3.11 -11.23 16.34
CA ILE A 40 3.12 -10.72 17.72
C ILE A 40 1.74 -10.94 18.34
N ALA A 41 1.69 -11.50 19.54
CA ALA A 41 0.45 -11.74 20.25
C ALA A 41 -0.13 -10.41 20.78
N ASP A 42 -1.36 -10.12 20.43
CA ASP A 42 -2.10 -9.00 21.01
C ASP A 42 -2.81 -9.44 22.30
N THR A 43 -2.21 -9.10 23.45
CA THR A 43 -2.77 -9.44 24.79
C THR A 43 -3.91 -8.52 25.20
N GLN A 44 -4.05 -7.35 24.57
CA GLN A 44 -5.11 -6.36 24.86
C GLN A 44 -6.37 -6.59 24.01
N LYS A 45 -6.31 -7.49 23.03
CA LYS A 45 -7.43 -7.89 22.16
C LYS A 45 -8.04 -6.70 21.40
N HIS A 46 -7.18 -5.91 20.74
CA HIS A 46 -7.63 -4.85 19.84
C HIS A 46 -8.46 -5.40 18.67
N ASP A 47 -9.39 -4.61 18.15
CA ASP A 47 -10.05 -4.90 16.88
C ASP A 47 -9.07 -4.63 15.75
N THR A 48 -8.43 -5.67 15.23
CA THR A 48 -7.32 -5.55 14.28
C THR A 48 -7.64 -6.15 12.91
N THR A 49 -7.02 -5.57 11.86
CA THR A 49 -7.02 -6.10 10.51
C THR A 49 -5.58 -6.36 10.05
N PRO A 50 -5.24 -7.61 9.68
CA PRO A 50 -3.93 -7.90 9.10
C PRO A 50 -3.87 -7.41 7.65
N LEU A 51 -2.81 -6.69 7.31
CA LEU A 51 -2.54 -6.23 5.95
C LEU A 51 -1.16 -6.72 5.53
N CYS A 52 -1.13 -7.58 4.52
CA CYS A 52 0.09 -8.08 3.90
C CYS A 52 0.39 -7.26 2.65
N ARG A 53 1.53 -6.60 2.60
CA ARG A 53 2.04 -5.84 1.46
C ARG A 53 3.22 -6.57 0.83
N GLN A 54 3.64 -6.14 -0.34
CA GLN A 54 4.77 -6.77 -1.02
C GLN A 54 6.08 -6.63 -0.24
N GLY A 55 6.28 -5.51 0.45
CA GLY A 55 7.50 -5.19 1.19
C GLY A 55 7.38 -5.23 2.72
N TYR A 56 6.19 -5.43 3.28
CA TYR A 56 5.99 -5.41 4.73
C TYR A 56 4.63 -5.97 5.15
N PHE A 57 4.49 -6.24 6.44
CA PHE A 57 3.24 -6.63 7.09
C PHE A 57 2.80 -5.57 8.10
N ILE A 58 1.51 -5.35 8.22
CA ILE A 58 0.90 -4.50 9.25
C ILE A 58 -0.16 -5.30 10.01
N MET A 59 -0.19 -5.15 11.33
CA MET A 59 -1.38 -5.39 12.13
C MET A 59 -2.00 -4.03 12.42
N HIS A 60 -3.10 -3.73 11.74
CA HIS A 60 -3.78 -2.45 11.84
C HIS A 60 -4.78 -2.47 13.00
N ASP A 61 -4.77 -1.45 13.85
CA ASP A 61 -5.81 -1.21 14.85
C ASP A 61 -6.94 -0.42 14.21
N ASN A 62 -8.12 -1.05 14.11
CA ASN A 62 -9.28 -0.48 13.45
C ASN A 62 -9.90 0.70 14.22
N ALA A 63 -9.77 0.73 15.56
CA ALA A 63 -10.30 1.79 16.38
C ALA A 63 -9.39 3.02 16.38
N ALA A 64 -8.10 2.81 16.52
CA ALA A 64 -7.10 3.89 16.47
C ALA A 64 -6.83 4.40 15.05
N LYS A 65 -7.17 3.60 14.02
CA LYS A 65 -6.90 3.85 12.59
C LYS A 65 -5.40 3.98 12.28
N GLU A 66 -4.58 3.23 12.98
CA GLU A 66 -3.13 3.25 12.85
C GLU A 66 -2.53 1.84 12.99
N PRO A 67 -1.28 1.61 12.63
CA PRO A 67 -0.63 0.33 12.87
C PRO A 67 -0.43 0.08 14.37
N LEU A 68 -0.90 -1.07 14.87
CA LEU A 68 -0.52 -1.57 16.17
C LEU A 68 0.97 -2.00 16.16
N TRP A 69 1.38 -2.63 15.06
CA TRP A 69 2.78 -2.94 14.74
C TRP A 69 2.93 -3.22 13.26
N ALA A 70 4.16 -3.10 12.77
CA ALA A 70 4.55 -3.47 11.42
C ALA A 70 5.84 -4.29 11.43
N ALA A 71 6.05 -5.12 10.40
CA ALA A 71 7.24 -5.94 10.25
C ALA A 71 7.70 -5.94 8.80
N TRP A 72 9.01 -5.78 8.59
CA TRP A 72 9.67 -5.94 7.30
C TRP A 72 11.11 -6.39 7.51
N ASP A 73 11.73 -6.91 6.47
CA ASP A 73 13.14 -7.24 6.47
C ASP A 73 13.97 -6.13 5.81
N ILE A 74 15.24 -6.05 6.17
CA ILE A 74 16.20 -5.12 5.59
C ILE A 74 17.39 -5.92 5.06
N THR A 75 17.62 -5.81 3.76
CA THR A 75 18.76 -6.41 3.08
C THR A 75 19.62 -5.33 2.43
N PRO A 76 20.89 -5.62 2.07
CA PRO A 76 21.71 -4.68 1.30
C PRO A 76 21.06 -4.25 -0.01
N GLN A 77 20.25 -5.10 -0.64
CA GLN A 77 19.49 -4.75 -1.85
C GLN A 77 18.40 -3.73 -1.56
N HIS A 78 17.71 -3.88 -0.44
CA HIS A 78 16.63 -2.97 -0.05
C HIS A 78 17.16 -1.54 0.19
N VAL A 79 18.25 -1.39 0.94
CA VAL A 79 18.80 -0.07 1.27
C VAL A 79 19.58 0.60 0.14
N ASN A 80 19.88 -0.12 -0.93
CA ASN A 80 20.51 0.41 -2.13
C ASN A 80 19.51 0.63 -3.28
N GLY A 81 18.23 0.61 -2.99
CA GLY A 81 17.19 0.94 -3.96
C GLY A 81 17.33 2.38 -4.48
N CYS A 82 16.86 2.62 -5.70
CA CYS A 82 16.95 3.92 -6.37
C CYS A 82 15.60 4.40 -6.94
N VAL A 83 14.50 3.78 -6.53
CA VAL A 83 13.16 4.24 -6.89
C VAL A 83 12.92 5.60 -6.24
N ALA A 84 12.47 6.55 -7.04
CA ALA A 84 12.17 7.89 -6.55
C ALA A 84 10.93 7.90 -5.66
N ARG A 85 10.98 8.70 -4.59
CA ARG A 85 9.87 8.88 -3.66
C ARG A 85 8.62 9.42 -4.36
N SER A 86 7.48 8.72 -4.21
CA SER A 86 6.21 9.09 -4.87
C SER A 86 5.37 10.10 -4.08
N ASN A 87 5.54 10.21 -2.77
CA ASN A 87 4.68 11.00 -1.86
C ASN A 87 3.18 10.64 -2.00
N ALA A 88 2.89 9.36 -2.13
CA ALA A 88 1.55 8.84 -2.46
C ALA A 88 0.68 8.59 -1.23
N PHE A 89 0.66 9.51 -0.25
CA PHE A 89 -0.20 9.39 0.93
C PHE A 89 -1.68 9.41 0.55
N VAL A 90 -2.32 8.27 0.67
CA VAL A 90 -3.75 8.08 0.38
C VAL A 90 -4.36 7.15 1.43
N ALA A 91 -5.68 7.24 1.60
CA ALA A 91 -6.40 6.31 2.45
C ALA A 91 -6.31 4.87 1.90
N ASP A 92 -5.99 3.89 2.73
CA ASP A 92 -5.84 2.50 2.31
C ASP A 92 -7.20 1.87 1.95
N ALA A 93 -7.40 1.57 0.67
CA ALA A 93 -8.65 1.00 0.17
C ALA A 93 -8.90 -0.46 0.60
N ALA A 94 -7.90 -1.14 1.15
CA ALA A 94 -8.07 -2.49 1.71
C ALA A 94 -8.80 -2.47 3.07
N LEU A 95 -8.93 -1.29 3.68
CA LEU A 95 -9.67 -1.09 4.93
C LEU A 95 -11.03 -0.40 4.65
N PRO A 96 -12.07 -0.72 5.43
CA PRO A 96 -13.32 0.06 5.43
C PRO A 96 -13.07 1.53 5.72
N ALA A 97 -13.92 2.41 5.17
CA ALA A 97 -13.72 3.86 5.28
C ALA A 97 -13.74 4.39 6.72
N ASP A 98 -14.50 3.75 7.60
CA ASP A 98 -14.60 4.06 9.01
C ASP A 98 -13.43 3.54 9.87
N LYS A 99 -12.59 2.65 9.29
CA LYS A 99 -11.47 1.99 9.97
C LYS A 99 -10.09 2.42 9.47
N ARG A 100 -10.00 3.38 8.56
CA ARG A 100 -8.74 3.86 7.96
C ARG A 100 -8.54 5.35 8.18
N SER A 101 -7.30 5.78 8.30
CA SER A 101 -6.93 7.20 8.23
C SER A 101 -7.01 7.71 6.79
N ALA A 102 -7.29 8.99 6.64
CA ALA A 102 -7.30 9.69 5.37
C ALA A 102 -6.44 10.97 5.47
N PRO A 103 -5.93 11.50 4.36
CA PRO A 103 -5.18 12.75 4.37
C PRO A 103 -5.92 13.94 5.01
N SER A 104 -7.26 13.94 4.95
CA SER A 104 -8.11 14.93 5.61
C SER A 104 -8.02 14.91 7.14
N ASP A 105 -7.68 13.78 7.75
CA ASP A 105 -7.58 13.63 9.21
C ASP A 105 -6.35 14.37 9.75
N TYR A 106 -5.34 14.57 8.88
CA TYR A 106 -4.11 15.32 9.20
C TYR A 106 -4.22 16.81 8.92
N ALA A 107 -5.19 17.25 8.09
CA ALA A 107 -5.34 18.64 7.73
C ALA A 107 -5.65 19.50 8.97
N ALA A 108 -4.79 20.50 9.25
CA ALA A 108 -4.87 21.37 10.42
C ALA A 108 -4.86 20.67 11.79
N SER A 109 -4.42 19.40 11.84
CA SER A 109 -4.33 18.62 13.09
C SER A 109 -3.09 18.95 13.94
N GLY A 110 -2.04 19.52 13.33
CA GLY A 110 -0.72 19.72 13.94
C GLY A 110 0.19 18.48 13.82
N TYR A 111 -0.25 17.43 13.14
CA TYR A 111 0.52 16.21 12.86
C TYR A 111 0.81 16.08 11.37
N ASP A 112 1.96 15.51 11.05
CA ASP A 112 2.36 15.16 9.69
C ASP A 112 1.99 13.72 9.35
N GLN A 113 1.78 13.43 8.06
CA GLN A 113 1.67 12.08 7.56
C GLN A 113 3.06 11.43 7.54
N GLY A 114 3.14 10.17 7.98
CA GLY A 114 4.37 9.40 8.03
C GLY A 114 4.24 8.05 7.33
N HIS A 115 5.40 7.50 6.93
CA HIS A 115 5.47 6.13 6.40
C HIS A 115 5.25 5.11 7.51
N ILE A 116 4.65 3.98 7.16
CA ILE A 116 4.57 2.82 8.04
C ILE A 116 5.90 2.04 7.98
N ALA A 117 6.35 1.69 6.79
CA ALA A 117 7.69 1.17 6.55
C ALA A 117 8.56 2.28 5.96
N ASN A 118 9.81 2.42 6.42
CA ASN A 118 10.69 3.50 5.99
C ASN A 118 10.92 3.47 4.48
N ASP A 119 10.66 4.59 3.80
CA ASP A 119 10.80 4.76 2.35
C ASP A 119 12.18 4.29 1.82
N ALA A 120 13.27 4.65 2.51
CA ALA A 120 14.62 4.23 2.11
C ALA A 120 14.85 2.70 2.20
N HIS A 121 14.03 1.98 2.93
CA HIS A 121 14.05 0.51 2.98
C HIS A 121 13.12 -0.13 1.95
N GLN A 122 12.26 0.66 1.31
CA GLN A 122 11.25 0.19 0.37
C GLN A 122 11.52 0.65 -1.08
N SER A 123 12.54 1.46 -1.31
CA SER A 123 12.86 2.05 -2.62
C SER A 123 13.55 1.09 -3.61
N TRP A 124 13.51 -0.22 -3.37
CA TRP A 124 14.07 -1.25 -4.25
C TRP A 124 13.11 -1.71 -5.36
N ASP A 125 11.82 -1.44 -5.20
CA ASP A 125 10.77 -1.74 -6.17
C ASP A 125 9.72 -0.63 -6.14
N GLN A 126 9.16 -0.26 -7.30
CA GLN A 126 8.23 0.86 -7.43
C GLN A 126 6.90 0.61 -6.72
N GLN A 127 6.38 -0.62 -6.75
CA GLN A 127 5.14 -0.97 -6.06
C GLN A 127 5.35 -0.99 -4.55
N VAL A 128 6.48 -1.51 -4.10
CA VAL A 128 6.85 -1.58 -2.68
C VAL A 128 7.03 -0.17 -2.11
N GLU A 129 7.71 0.73 -2.84
CA GLU A 129 7.84 2.13 -2.46
C GLU A 129 6.46 2.79 -2.34
N TYR A 130 5.62 2.63 -3.36
CA TYR A 130 4.27 3.19 -3.37
C TYR A 130 3.40 2.66 -2.21
N GLU A 131 3.52 1.38 -1.85
CA GLU A 131 2.77 0.78 -0.73
C GLU A 131 3.21 1.31 0.64
N SER A 132 4.41 1.89 0.77
CA SER A 132 4.97 2.36 2.05
C SER A 132 4.35 3.67 2.57
N PHE A 133 3.58 4.37 1.74
CA PHE A 133 2.91 5.64 2.04
C PHE A 133 1.57 5.48 2.73
#